data_5b736fc41a00efaea977dcd57ba1d5d4
#
_entry.id   5b736fc41a00efaea977dcd57ba1d5d4
#
_cell.length_a   1.000
_cell.length_b   1.000
_cell.length_c   1.000
_cell.angle_alpha   90.00
_cell.angle_beta   90.00
_cell.angle_gamma   90.00
#
_symmetry.space_group_name_H-M   'P 1'
#
loop_
_entity.id
_entity.type
_entity.pdbx_description
1 polymer ?
#
loop_
_entity_poly.entity_id
_entity_poly.type
_entity_poly.pdbx_seq_one_letter_code
_entity_poly.pdbx_strand_id
1 'polypeptide(L)'
;VLAKLAEDGTPNRFKFPRPMTNRPGLDFSFSGLKTFAITTVQQHGAERENGITQQTKADVAHAFQEAVVDTMVIKCRRAIEQRGIKRLIVAGGVGANKRLRERLKEEMDRLGAELFFPSMQFCTDNGAMIAYAGYRRFLLEQAPETDFGVKPRWPLHEL
;
A
#
# COMPACT_ATOMS: atom_id res chain seq x y z
N VAL A 1 -1.46 4.04 -13.15
CA VAL A 1 -2.39 3.50 -14.15
C VAL A 1 -3.57 2.80 -13.45
N LEU A 2 -3.35 1.78 -12.59
CA LEU A 2 -4.43 1.01 -11.96
C LEU A 2 -5.38 1.87 -11.11
N ALA A 3 -4.86 2.73 -10.24
CA ALA A 3 -5.67 3.60 -9.37
C ALA A 3 -6.57 4.55 -10.17
N LYS A 4 -6.06 5.09 -11.30
CA LYS A 4 -6.88 5.93 -12.18
C LYS A 4 -8.01 5.14 -12.85
N LEU A 5 -7.71 3.90 -13.27
CA LEU A 5 -8.73 3.02 -13.86
C LEU A 5 -9.80 2.62 -12.84
N ALA A 6 -9.42 2.46 -11.60
CA ALA A 6 -10.31 2.12 -10.50
C ALA A 6 -11.36 3.20 -10.18
N GLU A 7 -11.08 4.47 -10.53
CA GLU A 7 -12.01 5.60 -10.33
C GLU A 7 -13.32 5.42 -11.12
N ASP A 8 -13.25 4.78 -12.31
CA ASP A 8 -14.38 4.52 -13.19
C ASP A 8 -15.07 3.18 -12.90
N GLY A 9 -14.60 2.43 -11.91
CA GLY A 9 -15.11 1.09 -11.60
C GLY A 9 -16.39 1.11 -10.75
N THR A 10 -17.29 0.18 -11.04
CA THR A 10 -18.53 0.00 -10.29
C THR A 10 -18.26 -0.70 -8.96
N PRO A 11 -18.60 -0.08 -7.80
CA PRO A 11 -18.42 -0.70 -6.50
C PRO A 11 -19.16 -2.04 -6.37
N ASN A 12 -18.55 -2.98 -5.65
CA ASN A 12 -19.12 -4.29 -5.30
C ASN A 12 -19.43 -5.23 -6.49
N ARG A 13 -19.02 -4.91 -7.72
CA ARG A 13 -19.21 -5.81 -8.86
C ARG A 13 -18.38 -7.09 -8.72
N PHE A 14 -17.19 -6.99 -8.21
CA PHE A 14 -16.31 -8.13 -7.91
C PHE A 14 -15.94 -8.18 -6.45
N LYS A 15 -15.93 -9.37 -5.87
CA LYS A 15 -15.48 -9.61 -4.48
C LYS A 15 -14.10 -10.22 -4.49
N PHE A 16 -13.10 -9.38 -4.24
CA PHE A 16 -11.72 -9.83 -4.11
C PHE A 16 -11.41 -10.29 -2.67
N PRO A 17 -10.53 -11.26 -2.48
CA PRO A 17 -10.12 -11.68 -1.15
C PRO A 17 -9.33 -10.56 -0.44
N ARG A 18 -9.37 -10.56 0.90
CA ARG A 18 -8.53 -9.72 1.78
C ARG A 18 -7.59 -10.66 2.53
N PRO A 19 -6.41 -10.97 1.94
CA PRO A 19 -5.55 -12.01 2.49
C PRO A 19 -5.12 -11.71 3.93
N MET A 20 -5.07 -12.73 4.78
CA MET A 20 -4.62 -12.68 6.17
C MET A 20 -5.38 -11.74 7.11
N THR A 21 -6.48 -11.10 6.69
CA THR A 21 -7.26 -10.24 7.58
C THR A 21 -8.07 -11.01 8.61
N ASN A 22 -8.39 -12.28 8.32
CA ASN A 22 -9.08 -13.21 9.21
C ASN A 22 -8.14 -13.98 10.17
N ARG A 23 -6.83 -13.75 10.09
CA ARG A 23 -5.82 -14.37 10.96
C ARG A 23 -5.30 -13.35 11.97
N PRO A 24 -4.88 -13.78 13.17
CA PRO A 24 -4.19 -12.91 14.10
C PRO A 24 -2.86 -12.42 13.52
N GLY A 25 -2.27 -11.42 14.18
CA GLY A 25 -0.98 -10.84 13.77
C GLY A 25 -1.10 -9.68 12.78
N LEU A 26 0.05 -9.06 12.52
CA LEU A 26 0.17 -7.82 11.76
C LEU A 26 0.74 -8.00 10.35
N ASP A 27 1.16 -9.21 10.01
CA ASP A 27 1.75 -9.52 8.72
C ASP A 27 0.78 -9.25 7.57
N PHE A 28 1.32 -8.75 6.46
CA PHE A 28 0.62 -8.56 5.21
C PHE A 28 0.89 -9.72 4.25
N SER A 29 -0.10 -10.06 3.44
CA SER A 29 0.09 -10.85 2.24
C SER A 29 -0.80 -10.33 1.12
N PHE A 30 -0.19 -10.16 -0.03
CA PHE A 30 -0.89 -9.89 -1.29
C PHE A 30 -0.69 -11.05 -2.28
N SER A 31 -0.10 -12.15 -1.80
CA SER A 31 0.02 -13.39 -2.57
C SER A 31 -1.34 -13.91 -2.98
N GLY A 32 -1.47 -14.30 -4.22
CA GLY A 32 -2.74 -14.74 -4.79
C GLY A 32 -3.67 -13.63 -5.27
N LEU A 33 -3.57 -12.38 -4.76
CA LEU A 33 -4.44 -11.29 -5.19
C LEU A 33 -4.22 -10.92 -6.66
N LYS A 34 -2.96 -10.90 -7.11
CA LYS A 34 -2.59 -10.72 -8.51
C LYS A 34 -3.15 -11.85 -9.39
N THR A 35 -2.97 -13.10 -8.97
CA THR A 35 -3.48 -14.28 -9.69
C THR A 35 -5.00 -14.24 -9.78
N PHE A 36 -5.68 -13.90 -8.68
CA PHE A 36 -7.13 -13.75 -8.67
C PHE A 36 -7.60 -12.69 -9.68
N ALA A 37 -6.92 -11.54 -9.74
CA ALA A 37 -7.23 -10.50 -10.71
C ALA A 37 -7.06 -10.97 -12.16
N ILE A 38 -5.95 -11.66 -12.46
CA ILE A 38 -5.67 -12.22 -13.79
C ILE A 38 -6.77 -13.23 -14.18
N THR A 39 -7.09 -14.17 -13.28
CA THR A 39 -8.13 -15.18 -13.52
C THR A 39 -9.49 -14.52 -13.75
N THR A 40 -9.85 -13.50 -12.96
CA THR A 40 -11.11 -12.76 -13.15
C THR A 40 -11.16 -12.09 -14.51
N VAL A 41 -10.06 -11.46 -14.94
CA VAL A 41 -9.96 -10.84 -16.28
C VAL A 41 -10.09 -11.87 -17.39
N GLN A 42 -9.44 -13.02 -17.26
CA GLN A 42 -9.48 -14.10 -18.26
C GLN A 42 -10.88 -14.71 -18.39
N GLN A 43 -11.53 -15.02 -17.27
CA GLN A 43 -12.88 -15.58 -17.26
C GLN A 43 -13.87 -14.66 -17.98
N HIS A 44 -13.88 -13.35 -17.65
CA HIS A 44 -14.79 -12.39 -18.26
C HIS A 44 -14.37 -11.94 -19.67
N GLY A 45 -13.13 -12.19 -20.06
CA GLY A 45 -12.65 -11.97 -21.43
C GLY A 45 -13.02 -13.14 -22.37
N ALA A 46 -12.95 -14.37 -21.88
CA ALA A 46 -13.27 -15.57 -22.66
C ALA A 46 -14.77 -15.72 -22.99
N GLU A 47 -15.63 -15.13 -22.18
CA GLU A 47 -17.10 -15.17 -22.38
C GLU A 47 -17.60 -14.22 -23.49
N ARG A 48 -16.72 -13.45 -24.13
CA ARG A 48 -17.09 -12.41 -25.12
C ARG A 48 -16.24 -12.48 -26.38
N GLU A 49 -16.89 -12.43 -27.55
CA GLU A 49 -16.20 -12.41 -28.84
C GLU A 49 -15.19 -11.25 -29.00
N ASN A 50 -15.46 -10.10 -28.37
CA ASN A 50 -14.61 -8.90 -28.42
C ASN A 50 -13.71 -8.72 -27.22
N GLY A 51 -13.49 -9.77 -26.40
CA GLY A 51 -12.67 -9.72 -25.20
C GLY A 51 -13.25 -8.87 -24.07
N ILE A 52 -12.41 -8.50 -23.11
CA ILE A 52 -12.82 -7.76 -21.90
C ILE A 52 -13.13 -6.29 -22.22
N THR A 53 -14.29 -5.79 -21.74
CA THR A 53 -14.67 -4.38 -21.91
C THR A 53 -13.86 -3.45 -21.02
N GLN A 54 -13.77 -2.16 -21.39
CA GLN A 54 -13.12 -1.14 -20.58
C GLN A 54 -13.79 -1.02 -19.19
N GLN A 55 -15.13 -1.09 -19.13
CA GLN A 55 -15.85 -1.09 -17.85
C GLN A 55 -15.49 -2.29 -16.98
N THR A 56 -15.40 -3.50 -17.52
CA THR A 56 -14.99 -4.66 -16.73
C THR A 56 -13.56 -4.53 -16.21
N LYS A 57 -12.64 -3.92 -16.98
CA LYS A 57 -11.29 -3.60 -16.51
C LYS A 57 -11.30 -2.62 -15.35
N ALA A 58 -12.14 -1.58 -15.44
CA ALA A 58 -12.31 -0.58 -14.39
C ALA A 58 -12.89 -1.22 -13.11
N ASP A 59 -13.91 -2.08 -13.26
CA ASP A 59 -14.53 -2.79 -12.14
C ASP A 59 -13.56 -3.74 -11.42
N VAL A 60 -12.73 -4.46 -12.17
CA VAL A 60 -11.66 -5.32 -11.62
C VAL A 60 -10.59 -4.46 -10.91
N ALA A 61 -10.19 -3.34 -11.52
CA ALA A 61 -9.22 -2.44 -10.92
C ALA A 61 -9.74 -1.84 -9.60
N HIS A 62 -11.02 -1.44 -9.57
CA HIS A 62 -11.69 -0.96 -8.37
C HIS A 62 -11.69 -2.01 -7.26
N ALA A 63 -12.18 -3.22 -7.57
CA ALA A 63 -12.24 -4.31 -6.59
C ALA A 63 -10.85 -4.72 -6.07
N PHE A 64 -9.84 -4.71 -6.93
CA PHE A 64 -8.45 -4.95 -6.54
C PHE A 64 -7.94 -3.87 -5.60
N GLN A 65 -8.15 -2.59 -5.94
CA GLN A 65 -7.74 -1.45 -5.11
C GLN A 65 -8.40 -1.51 -3.73
N GLU A 66 -9.71 -1.71 -3.67
CA GLU A 66 -10.43 -1.82 -2.39
C GLU A 66 -9.93 -2.99 -1.55
N ALA A 67 -9.60 -4.13 -2.15
CA ALA A 67 -9.04 -5.27 -1.42
C ALA A 67 -7.67 -4.98 -0.80
N VAL A 68 -6.80 -4.27 -1.52
CA VAL A 68 -5.49 -3.83 -1.01
C VAL A 68 -5.67 -2.80 0.11
N VAL A 69 -6.49 -1.79 -0.12
CA VAL A 69 -6.76 -0.72 0.84
C VAL A 69 -7.36 -1.27 2.13
N ASP A 70 -8.41 -2.09 2.04
CA ASP A 70 -9.04 -2.72 3.20
C ASP A 70 -8.05 -3.56 4.01
N THR A 71 -7.21 -4.35 3.33
CA THR A 71 -6.19 -5.17 3.99
C THR A 71 -5.22 -4.30 4.80
N MET A 72 -4.75 -3.19 4.21
CA MET A 72 -3.85 -2.26 4.89
C MET A 72 -4.53 -1.57 6.06
N VAL A 73 -5.73 -1.03 5.86
CA VAL A 73 -6.49 -0.34 6.92
C VAL A 73 -6.76 -1.26 8.10
N ILE A 74 -7.20 -2.50 7.85
CA ILE A 74 -7.48 -3.49 8.91
C ILE A 74 -6.21 -3.78 9.72
N LYS A 75 -5.06 -3.95 9.06
CA LYS A 75 -3.80 -4.26 9.74
C LYS A 75 -3.24 -3.05 10.48
N CYS A 76 -3.32 -1.85 9.91
CA CYS A 76 -2.92 -0.61 10.59
C CYS A 76 -3.78 -0.36 11.84
N ARG A 77 -5.12 -0.49 11.74
CA ARG A 77 -6.01 -0.43 12.91
C ARG A 77 -5.58 -1.38 14.00
N ARG A 78 -5.41 -2.65 13.64
CA ARG A 78 -4.99 -3.70 14.57
C ARG A 78 -3.64 -3.40 15.24
N ALA A 79 -2.70 -2.83 14.51
CA ALA A 79 -1.40 -2.43 15.04
C ALA A 79 -1.54 -1.30 16.09
N ILE A 80 -2.34 -0.28 15.80
CA ILE A 80 -2.65 0.82 16.74
C ILE A 80 -3.30 0.27 18.01
N GLU A 81 -4.32 -0.58 17.85
CA GLU A 81 -5.05 -1.18 19.00
C GLU A 81 -4.15 -2.06 19.87
N GLN A 82 -3.32 -2.91 19.24
CA GLN A 82 -2.44 -3.84 19.97
C GLN A 82 -1.24 -3.16 20.65
N ARG A 83 -0.71 -2.10 20.04
CA ARG A 83 0.49 -1.43 20.55
C ARG A 83 0.18 -0.22 21.44
N GLY A 84 -1.03 0.30 21.41
CA GLY A 84 -1.42 1.50 22.13
C GLY A 84 -0.74 2.79 21.64
N ILE A 85 -0.02 2.72 20.52
CA ILE A 85 0.69 3.86 19.91
C ILE A 85 -0.27 4.57 18.95
N LYS A 86 -0.66 5.78 19.27
CA LYS A 86 -1.63 6.56 18.48
C LYS A 86 -0.97 7.43 17.41
N ARG A 87 0.04 6.91 16.73
CA ARG A 87 0.70 7.56 15.59
C ARG A 87 0.97 6.54 14.50
N LEU A 88 0.56 6.85 13.29
CA LEU A 88 0.80 6.04 12.10
C LEU A 88 1.52 6.88 11.05
N ILE A 89 2.66 6.38 10.58
CA ILE A 89 3.41 6.97 9.48
C ILE A 89 3.29 6.01 8.29
N VAL A 90 2.86 6.54 7.14
CA VAL A 90 2.75 5.78 5.90
C VAL A 90 3.67 6.39 4.85
N ALA A 91 4.66 5.64 4.42
CA ALA A 91 5.66 6.06 3.44
C ALA A 91 5.74 5.08 2.26
N GLY A 92 6.49 5.44 1.21
CA GLY A 92 6.67 4.65 0.01
C GLY A 92 5.60 4.88 -1.05
N GLY A 93 5.80 4.31 -2.26
CA GLY A 93 5.01 4.61 -3.45
C GLY A 93 3.52 4.33 -3.32
N VAL A 94 3.12 3.30 -2.58
CA VAL A 94 1.71 3.00 -2.33
C VAL A 94 1.04 4.06 -1.46
N GLY A 95 1.81 4.77 -0.62
CA GLY A 95 1.34 5.92 0.17
C GLY A 95 0.87 7.11 -0.68
N ALA A 96 1.12 7.12 -1.98
CA ALA A 96 0.56 8.09 -2.92
C ALA A 96 -0.89 7.76 -3.37
N ASN A 97 -1.40 6.58 -3.06
CA ASN A 97 -2.75 6.19 -3.42
C ASN A 97 -3.78 7.02 -2.63
N LYS A 98 -4.61 7.81 -3.32
CA LYS A 98 -5.61 8.69 -2.71
C LYS A 98 -6.61 7.92 -1.87
N ARG A 99 -7.12 6.79 -2.40
CA ARG A 99 -8.11 5.96 -1.71
C ARG A 99 -7.56 5.38 -0.39
N LEU A 100 -6.30 4.96 -0.38
CA LEU A 100 -5.64 4.51 0.84
C LEU A 100 -5.53 5.64 1.87
N ARG A 101 -5.16 6.85 1.44
CA ARG A 101 -5.07 8.02 2.34
C ARG A 101 -6.42 8.37 2.96
N GLU A 102 -7.47 8.40 2.16
CA GLU A 102 -8.85 8.67 2.62
C GLU A 102 -9.28 7.64 3.68
N ARG A 103 -9.18 6.35 3.36
CA ARG A 103 -9.59 5.26 4.24
C ARG A 103 -8.77 5.18 5.53
N LEU A 104 -7.46 5.41 5.45
CA LEU A 104 -6.62 5.47 6.65
C LEU A 104 -6.94 6.69 7.50
N LYS A 105 -7.24 7.85 6.88
CA LYS A 105 -7.63 9.03 7.61
C LYS A 105 -8.93 8.79 8.39
N GLU A 106 -9.97 8.29 7.74
CA GLU A 106 -11.25 7.94 8.36
C GLU A 106 -11.05 7.00 9.57
N GLU A 107 -10.22 5.96 9.40
CA GLU A 107 -9.99 4.97 10.45
C GLU A 107 -9.14 5.53 11.60
N MET A 108 -8.11 6.33 11.32
CA MET A 108 -7.27 6.94 12.36
C MET A 108 -8.03 8.00 13.14
N ASP A 109 -8.85 8.83 12.47
CA ASP A 109 -9.73 9.79 13.13
C ASP A 109 -10.70 9.08 14.10
N ARG A 110 -11.28 7.94 13.69
CA ARG A 110 -12.15 7.12 14.54
C ARG A 110 -11.44 6.55 15.79
N LEU A 111 -10.16 6.24 15.67
CA LEU A 111 -9.33 5.70 16.76
C LEU A 111 -8.68 6.80 17.63
N GLY A 112 -8.84 8.06 17.28
CA GLY A 112 -8.14 9.17 17.91
C GLY A 112 -6.62 9.06 17.76
N ALA A 113 -6.16 8.63 16.58
CA ALA A 113 -4.75 8.47 16.24
C ALA A 113 -4.32 9.49 15.17
N GLU A 114 -3.08 9.94 15.27
CA GLU A 114 -2.47 10.85 14.31
C GLU A 114 -1.95 10.08 13.08
N LEU A 115 -2.16 10.64 11.90
CA LEU A 115 -1.73 10.05 10.63
C LEU A 115 -0.79 10.97 9.87
N PHE A 116 0.35 10.46 9.46
CA PHE A 116 1.38 11.20 8.74
C PHE A 116 1.68 10.56 7.39
N PHE A 117 1.70 11.39 6.35
CA PHE A 117 2.15 11.02 5.01
C PHE A 117 3.20 12.02 4.52
N PRO A 118 4.18 11.59 3.74
CA PRO A 118 4.98 12.53 2.97
C PRO A 118 4.12 13.24 1.92
N SER A 119 4.55 14.40 1.45
CA SER A 119 3.93 15.03 0.29
C SER A 119 4.04 14.09 -0.93
N MET A 120 3.11 14.21 -1.88
CA MET A 120 2.98 13.28 -3.01
C MET A 120 4.28 13.11 -3.81
N GLN A 121 5.04 14.20 -3.98
CA GLN A 121 6.33 14.19 -4.69
C GLN A 121 7.43 13.39 -4.00
N PHE A 122 7.30 13.13 -2.70
CA PHE A 122 8.27 12.38 -1.90
C PHE A 122 7.81 10.95 -1.54
N CYS A 123 6.69 10.49 -2.12
CA CYS A 123 6.22 9.12 -1.89
C CYS A 123 7.05 8.06 -2.62
N THR A 124 7.70 8.42 -3.73
CA THR A 124 8.61 7.53 -4.48
C THR A 124 10.06 7.89 -4.17
N ASP A 125 10.98 7.03 -4.58
CA ASP A 125 12.42 7.24 -4.42
C ASP A 125 12.83 8.61 -4.97
N ASN A 126 13.58 9.37 -4.18
CA ASN A 126 14.02 10.71 -4.54
C ASN A 126 15.34 11.07 -3.83
N GLY A 127 16.12 11.96 -4.44
CA GLY A 127 17.41 12.38 -3.88
C GLY A 127 17.30 13.15 -2.56
N ALA A 128 16.19 13.85 -2.32
CA ALA A 128 16.00 14.64 -1.10
C ALA A 128 15.94 13.75 0.17
N MET A 129 15.30 12.58 0.08
CA MET A 129 15.23 11.64 1.21
C MET A 129 16.62 11.08 1.55
N ILE A 130 17.45 10.81 0.57
CA ILE A 130 18.81 10.29 0.76
C ILE A 130 19.71 11.39 1.33
N ALA A 131 19.64 12.60 0.78
CA ALA A 131 20.39 13.76 1.28
C ALA A 131 20.03 14.07 2.75
N TYR A 132 18.74 14.01 3.09
CA TYR A 132 18.30 14.22 4.46
C TYR A 132 18.78 13.10 5.41
N ALA A 133 18.70 11.84 4.99
CA ALA A 133 19.22 10.72 5.78
C ALA A 133 20.73 10.85 6.01
N GLY A 134 21.50 11.20 4.95
CA GLY A 134 22.94 11.47 5.07
C GLY A 134 23.25 12.64 6.00
N TYR A 135 22.51 13.74 5.90
CA TYR A 135 22.62 14.87 6.82
C TYR A 135 22.37 14.50 8.28
N ARG A 136 21.34 13.69 8.54
CA ARG A 136 21.04 13.23 9.92
C ARG A 136 22.16 12.35 10.47
N ARG A 137 22.72 11.45 9.66
CA ARG A 137 23.88 10.62 10.05
C ARG A 137 25.12 11.46 10.32
N PHE A 138 25.39 12.46 9.48
CA PHE A 138 26.49 13.41 9.68
C PHE A 138 26.39 14.15 11.01
N LEU A 139 25.17 14.64 11.38
CA LEU A 139 24.95 15.31 12.67
C LEU A 139 25.14 14.38 13.89
N LEU A 140 25.02 13.07 13.70
CA LEU A 140 25.26 12.07 14.75
C LEU A 140 26.74 11.64 14.82
N GLU A 141 27.62 12.35 14.09
CA GLU A 141 29.06 12.08 14.03
C GLU A 141 29.39 10.62 13.61
N GLN A 142 28.51 9.98 12.91
CA GLN A 142 28.78 8.66 12.33
C GLN A 142 29.77 8.84 11.18
N ALA A 143 31.00 8.40 11.41
CA ALA A 143 32.04 8.46 10.36
C ALA A 143 31.55 7.76 9.10
N PRO A 144 31.67 8.37 7.92
CA PRO A 144 31.28 7.72 6.70
C PRO A 144 32.19 6.49 6.51
N GLU A 145 31.57 5.32 6.28
CA GLU A 145 32.30 4.17 5.79
C GLU A 145 32.92 4.53 4.43
N THR A 146 34.21 4.32 4.30
CA THR A 146 34.95 4.59 3.04
C THR A 146 34.66 3.53 2.00
N ASP A 147 34.10 2.41 2.42
CA ASP A 147 33.66 1.32 1.55
C ASP A 147 32.16 1.04 1.76
N PHE A 148 31.46 0.75 0.68
CA PHE A 148 30.01 0.48 0.76
C PHE A 148 29.63 -0.71 -0.11
N GLY A 149 28.80 -1.57 0.46
CA GLY A 149 28.16 -2.67 -0.25
C GLY A 149 26.69 -2.36 -0.59
N VAL A 150 26.18 -2.96 -1.66
CA VAL A 150 24.76 -2.88 -2.00
C VAL A 150 24.01 -4.02 -1.34
N LYS A 151 23.02 -3.69 -0.49
CA LYS A 151 22.11 -4.66 0.11
C LYS A 151 20.72 -4.52 -0.52
N PRO A 152 20.34 -5.35 -1.50
CA PRO A 152 19.03 -5.27 -2.16
C PRO A 152 17.85 -5.55 -1.22
N ARG A 153 18.09 -6.25 -0.13
CA ARG A 153 17.16 -6.50 0.96
C ARG A 153 17.87 -6.24 2.28
N TRP A 154 17.48 -5.16 2.93
CA TRP A 154 18.02 -4.80 4.23
C TRP A 154 16.89 -4.82 5.27
N PRO A 155 16.86 -5.77 6.19
CA PRO A 155 15.85 -5.84 7.24
C PRO A 155 15.93 -4.64 8.17
N LEU A 156 14.77 -4.08 8.56
CA LEU A 156 14.70 -2.92 9.43
C LEU A 156 15.34 -3.12 10.81
N HIS A 157 15.40 -4.35 11.30
CA HIS A 157 16.02 -4.68 12.59
C HIS A 157 17.56 -4.74 12.54
N GLU A 158 18.14 -4.60 11.36
CA GLU A 158 19.60 -4.53 11.14
C GLU A 158 20.08 -3.09 10.90
N LEU A 159 19.18 -2.10 10.98
CA LEU A 159 19.49 -0.69 10.79
C LEU A 159 20.04 -0.02 12.06
#